data_aa6582ca1db86d5dbc1bb1081d29db54
#
_entry.id   aa6582ca1db86d5dbc1bb1081d29db54
#
_cell.length_a   1.000
_cell.length_b   1.000
_cell.length_c   1.000
_cell.angle_alpha   90.00
_cell.angle_beta   90.00
_cell.angle_gamma   90.00
#
_symmetry.space_group_name_H-M   'P 1'
#
loop_
_entity.id
_entity.type
_entity.pdbx_description
1 polymer ?
#
loop_
_entity_poly.entity_id
_entity_poly.type
_entity_poly.pdbx_seq_one_letter_code
_entity_poly.pdbx_strand_id
1 'polypeptide(L)'
;MDALSPTWPDLAHLTWPEVARAVAEGADTVILPLGATEQHGPHLPLGTDTLRAEALARRLAARLPGALVAPALPIGCSDEHAGFPGLLSLDAATLAAVIVDCARRMAAWGVTRLVLLSAHGGNGQALALAVERLRRELPDLRVWLPAQTLAPDDAALAVAAEAGIAPEEFGLHAGEGETSELLWLRPDLVRAEAAEAGYRGAMATVVDTLQRLGLKAVTPNGVLGDPSRARAARGERYLDARAGALAKELLA
;
A
#
# COMPACT_ATOMS: atom_id res chain seq x y z
N MET A 1 18.52 25.79 18.39
CA MET A 1 18.72 24.43 17.82
C MET A 1 17.72 23.55 18.51
N ASP A 2 16.52 23.51 17.98
CA ASP A 2 15.49 22.62 18.52
C ASP A 2 15.90 21.19 18.21
N ALA A 3 15.99 20.41 19.28
CA ALA A 3 16.18 18.96 19.16
C ALA A 3 14.97 18.40 18.42
N LEU A 4 15.11 18.22 17.10
CA LEU A 4 14.16 17.46 16.32
C LEU A 4 14.06 16.09 17.03
N SER A 5 12.85 15.76 17.50
CA SER A 5 12.55 14.40 17.94
C SER A 5 13.14 13.43 16.92
N PRO A 6 13.82 12.36 17.34
CA PRO A 6 14.44 11.44 16.40
C PRO A 6 13.37 10.94 15.45
N THR A 7 13.43 11.41 14.20
CA THR A 7 12.61 10.83 13.12
C THR A 7 13.18 9.45 12.85
N TRP A 8 12.58 8.43 13.41
CA TRP A 8 12.92 7.03 13.18
C TRP A 8 12.11 6.45 12.01
N PRO A 9 12.26 6.83 10.75
CA PRO A 9 11.30 6.23 9.84
C PRO A 9 11.80 4.94 9.23
N ASP A 10 12.91 4.97 8.52
CA ASP A 10 13.25 3.86 7.62
C ASP A 10 14.28 2.93 8.25
N LEU A 11 13.86 1.72 8.61
CA LEU A 11 14.71 0.68 9.19
C LEU A 11 15.95 0.38 8.31
N ALA A 12 15.79 0.46 6.99
CA ALA A 12 16.87 0.25 6.04
C ALA A 12 17.97 1.32 6.08
N HIS A 13 17.69 2.49 6.68
CA HIS A 13 18.66 3.59 6.82
C HIS A 13 19.34 3.61 8.18
N LEU A 14 18.92 2.75 9.10
CA LEU A 14 19.50 2.65 10.45
C LEU A 14 20.59 1.58 10.50
N THR A 15 21.62 1.85 11.30
CA THR A 15 22.56 0.82 11.72
C THR A 15 21.95 -0.03 12.85
N TRP A 16 22.43 -1.25 13.05
CA TRP A 16 21.89 -2.11 14.11
C TRP A 16 21.99 -1.50 15.53
N PRO A 17 23.03 -0.70 15.91
CA PRO A 17 23.05 -0.03 17.20
C PRO A 17 21.99 1.07 17.34
N GLU A 18 21.64 1.75 16.23
CA GLU A 18 20.55 2.74 16.22
C GLU A 18 19.20 2.08 16.41
N VAL A 19 18.98 0.91 15.79
CA VAL A 19 17.76 0.11 16.04
C VAL A 19 17.69 -0.34 17.49
N ALA A 20 18.79 -0.86 18.05
CA ALA A 20 18.84 -1.27 19.46
C ALA A 20 18.52 -0.11 20.42
N ARG A 21 19.04 1.09 20.13
CA ARG A 21 18.74 2.30 20.89
C ARG A 21 17.26 2.69 20.75
N ALA A 22 16.72 2.70 19.53
CA ALA A 22 15.32 3.03 19.30
C ALA A 22 14.38 2.12 20.11
N VAL A 23 14.64 0.81 20.12
CA VAL A 23 13.87 -0.16 20.93
C VAL A 23 14.01 0.12 22.41
N ALA A 24 15.23 0.40 22.90
CA ALA A 24 15.46 0.76 24.29
C ALA A 24 14.73 2.07 24.70
N GLU A 25 14.53 2.98 23.76
CA GLU A 25 13.78 4.24 23.92
C GLU A 25 12.27 4.08 23.68
N GLY A 26 11.78 2.86 23.46
CA GLY A 26 10.34 2.53 23.38
C GLY A 26 9.79 2.34 21.96
N ALA A 27 10.64 2.23 20.93
CA ALA A 27 10.18 1.84 19.60
C ALA A 27 9.80 0.35 19.61
N ASP A 28 8.52 0.07 19.64
CA ASP A 28 7.95 -1.27 19.74
C ASP A 28 7.06 -1.67 18.54
N THR A 29 6.85 -0.73 17.63
CA THR A 29 5.96 -0.89 16.47
C THR A 29 6.77 -0.88 15.18
N VAL A 30 6.49 -1.85 14.29
CA VAL A 30 7.01 -1.84 12.92
C VAL A 30 5.84 -1.83 11.94
N ILE A 31 5.91 -0.92 10.97
CA ILE A 31 5.02 -0.91 9.81
C ILE A 31 5.76 -1.63 8.69
N LEU A 32 5.17 -2.71 8.16
CA LEU A 32 5.66 -3.44 7.00
C LEU A 32 4.83 -3.05 5.78
N PRO A 33 5.39 -2.22 4.86
CA PRO A 33 4.70 -1.88 3.64
C PRO A 33 4.70 -3.07 2.65
N LEU A 34 3.57 -3.30 1.99
CA LEU A 34 3.42 -4.29 0.94
C LEU A 34 2.92 -3.62 -0.33
N GLY A 35 3.67 -3.77 -1.40
CA GLY A 35 3.30 -3.34 -2.73
C GLY A 35 3.05 -4.52 -3.66
N ALA A 36 3.20 -4.24 -4.94
CA ALA A 36 3.21 -5.21 -6.03
C ALA A 36 4.12 -4.71 -7.16
N THR A 37 4.44 -5.59 -8.09
CA THR A 37 5.10 -5.26 -9.35
C THR A 37 4.21 -5.75 -10.49
N GLU A 38 3.35 -4.86 -10.96
CA GLU A 38 2.30 -5.14 -11.93
C GLU A 38 2.02 -3.93 -12.82
N GLN A 39 1.32 -4.15 -13.93
CA GLN A 39 0.93 -3.06 -14.82
C GLN A 39 -0.02 -2.07 -14.11
N HIS A 40 0.12 -0.78 -14.40
CA HIS A 40 -0.76 0.31 -13.95
C HIS A 40 -1.11 1.23 -15.12
N GLY A 41 -1.79 0.65 -16.12
CA GLY A 41 -2.06 1.35 -17.37
C GLY A 41 -0.77 1.66 -18.15
N PRO A 42 -0.88 2.38 -19.26
CA PRO A 42 0.29 2.74 -20.07
C PRO A 42 1.14 3.88 -19.47
N HIS A 43 0.67 4.54 -18.40
CA HIS A 43 1.20 5.80 -17.90
C HIS A 43 1.90 5.72 -16.53
N LEU A 44 1.64 4.71 -15.72
CA LEU A 44 2.28 4.55 -14.42
C LEU A 44 3.32 3.41 -14.42
N PRO A 45 4.37 3.50 -13.57
CA PRO A 45 5.39 2.46 -13.48
C PRO A 45 4.84 1.18 -12.83
N LEU A 46 5.48 0.04 -13.12
CA LEU A 46 5.10 -1.26 -12.54
C LEU A 46 5.16 -1.30 -11.00
N GLY A 47 6.02 -0.48 -10.40
CA GLY A 47 6.19 -0.39 -8.94
C GLY A 47 5.28 0.61 -8.25
N THR A 48 4.18 1.02 -8.87
CA THR A 48 3.24 2.02 -8.34
C THR A 48 2.81 1.70 -6.91
N ASP A 49 2.34 0.49 -6.65
CA ASP A 49 1.88 0.08 -5.31
C ASP A 49 2.98 0.12 -4.26
N THR A 50 4.20 -0.26 -4.64
CA THR A 50 5.34 -0.20 -3.72
C THR A 50 5.65 1.24 -3.31
N LEU A 51 5.69 2.16 -4.27
CA LEU A 51 5.91 3.58 -4.02
C LEU A 51 4.81 4.19 -3.13
N ARG A 52 3.57 3.80 -3.36
CA ARG A 52 2.41 4.23 -2.57
C ARG A 52 2.45 3.66 -1.16
N ALA A 53 2.73 2.35 -1.00
CA ALA A 53 2.84 1.69 0.29
C ALA A 53 3.92 2.31 1.17
N GLU A 54 5.11 2.58 0.62
CA GLU A 54 6.20 3.25 1.32
C GLU A 54 5.83 4.66 1.76
N ALA A 55 5.24 5.45 0.86
CA ALA A 55 4.84 6.81 1.16
C ALA A 55 3.77 6.88 2.26
N LEU A 56 2.81 5.97 2.22
CA LEU A 56 1.76 5.86 3.22
C LEU A 56 2.30 5.39 4.57
N ALA A 57 3.23 4.40 4.57
CA ALA A 57 3.86 3.91 5.78
C ALA A 57 4.66 4.99 6.51
N ARG A 58 5.44 5.81 5.78
CA ARG A 58 6.18 6.94 6.37
C ARG A 58 5.25 7.99 6.96
N ARG A 59 4.14 8.32 6.27
CA ARG A 59 3.12 9.26 6.79
C ARG A 59 2.42 8.73 8.02
N LEU A 60 2.15 7.43 8.05
CA LEU A 60 1.56 6.77 9.21
C LEU A 60 2.54 6.76 10.38
N ALA A 61 3.81 6.39 10.17
CA ALA A 61 4.84 6.39 11.20
C ALA A 61 5.03 7.77 11.85
N ALA A 62 4.95 8.84 11.05
CA ALA A 62 5.02 10.22 11.57
C ALA A 62 3.86 10.58 12.52
N ARG A 63 2.78 9.78 12.55
CA ARG A 63 1.60 9.93 13.41
C ARG A 63 1.56 8.93 14.57
N LEU A 64 2.51 8.00 14.60
CA LEU A 64 2.58 6.92 15.59
C LEU A 64 3.92 6.98 16.35
N PRO A 65 3.94 7.47 17.60
CA PRO A 65 5.17 7.50 18.39
C PRO A 65 5.82 6.12 18.48
N GLY A 66 7.14 6.05 18.25
CA GLY A 66 7.90 4.82 18.35
C GLY A 66 7.72 3.84 17.17
N ALA A 67 7.10 4.26 16.05
CA ALA A 67 6.96 3.41 14.89
C ALA A 67 8.18 3.49 13.97
N LEU A 68 8.67 2.32 13.53
CA LEU A 68 9.68 2.13 12.49
C LEU A 68 9.00 1.64 11.20
N VAL A 69 9.57 1.98 10.05
CA VAL A 69 9.11 1.52 8.74
C VAL A 69 10.09 0.49 8.19
N ALA A 70 9.66 -0.73 7.99
CA ALA A 70 10.45 -1.78 7.34
C ALA A 70 10.61 -1.49 5.83
N PRO A 71 11.64 -2.04 5.16
CA PRO A 71 11.69 -2.06 3.71
C PRO A 71 10.42 -2.67 3.13
N ALA A 72 9.89 -2.05 2.06
CA ALA A 72 8.69 -2.57 1.42
C ALA A 72 8.94 -3.92 0.74
N LEU A 73 7.93 -4.79 0.74
CA LEU A 73 7.91 -5.99 -0.08
C LEU A 73 7.35 -5.62 -1.46
N PRO A 74 8.20 -5.59 -2.52
CA PRO A 74 7.80 -5.05 -3.82
C PRO A 74 7.13 -6.08 -4.75
N ILE A 75 7.07 -7.36 -4.35
CA ILE A 75 6.43 -8.43 -5.12
C ILE A 75 5.28 -8.97 -4.29
N GLY A 76 4.07 -8.74 -4.77
CA GLY A 76 2.81 -9.16 -4.17
C GLY A 76 2.17 -10.36 -4.88
N CYS A 77 0.87 -10.53 -4.65
CA CYS A 77 0.00 -11.49 -5.33
C CYS A 77 -0.81 -10.73 -6.38
N SER A 78 -0.47 -10.87 -7.65
CA SER A 78 -0.99 -10.05 -8.74
C SER A 78 -1.36 -10.87 -9.97
N ASP A 79 -1.76 -12.14 -9.81
CA ASP A 79 -2.04 -13.05 -10.93
C ASP A 79 -3.22 -12.56 -11.80
N GLU A 80 -4.11 -11.74 -11.27
CA GLU A 80 -5.18 -11.07 -12.01
C GLU A 80 -4.66 -10.14 -13.11
N HIS A 81 -3.38 -9.72 -13.04
CA HIS A 81 -2.68 -8.94 -14.07
C HIS A 81 -1.95 -9.80 -15.10
N ALA A 82 -2.15 -11.12 -15.10
CA ALA A 82 -1.57 -12.01 -16.11
C ALA A 82 -1.95 -11.57 -17.54
N GLY A 83 -0.98 -11.69 -18.45
CA GLY A 83 -1.13 -11.24 -19.85
C GLY A 83 -0.64 -9.81 -20.12
N PHE A 84 -0.21 -9.07 -19.09
CA PHE A 84 0.56 -7.83 -19.25
C PHE A 84 2.05 -8.11 -18.96
N PRO A 85 2.98 -7.67 -19.84
CA PRO A 85 4.42 -7.84 -19.61
C PRO A 85 4.90 -7.09 -18.37
N GLY A 86 5.90 -7.66 -17.68
CA GLY A 86 6.54 -7.06 -16.52
C GLY A 86 5.95 -7.49 -15.16
N LEU A 87 4.93 -8.33 -15.17
CA LEU A 87 4.35 -8.90 -13.95
C LEU A 87 5.38 -9.74 -13.17
N LEU A 88 5.51 -9.46 -11.87
CA LEU A 88 6.15 -10.34 -10.90
C LEU A 88 5.12 -10.64 -9.80
N SER A 89 4.73 -11.91 -9.66
CA SER A 89 3.69 -12.32 -8.72
C SER A 89 4.15 -13.51 -7.87
N LEU A 90 3.71 -13.56 -6.64
CA LEU A 90 3.87 -14.69 -5.72
C LEU A 90 2.50 -15.33 -5.47
N ASP A 91 2.50 -16.64 -5.18
CA ASP A 91 1.31 -17.23 -4.59
C ASP A 91 1.08 -16.75 -3.15
N ALA A 92 -0.16 -16.82 -2.69
CA ALA A 92 -0.55 -16.31 -1.38
C ALA A 92 0.18 -16.99 -0.20
N ALA A 93 0.49 -18.28 -0.31
CA ALA A 93 1.19 -19.02 0.74
C ALA A 93 2.65 -18.60 0.84
N THR A 94 3.30 -18.33 -0.30
CA THR A 94 4.68 -17.84 -0.36
C THR A 94 4.79 -16.42 0.23
N LEU A 95 3.94 -15.49 -0.18
CA LEU A 95 3.95 -14.14 0.40
C LEU A 95 3.65 -14.18 1.91
N ALA A 96 2.67 -14.98 2.34
CA ALA A 96 2.38 -15.16 3.75
C ALA A 96 3.59 -15.71 4.53
N ALA A 97 4.34 -16.66 3.95
CA ALA A 97 5.54 -17.20 4.59
C ALA A 97 6.64 -16.12 4.76
N VAL A 98 6.86 -15.30 3.74
CA VAL A 98 7.80 -14.16 3.81
C VAL A 98 7.41 -13.20 4.93
N ILE A 99 6.13 -12.81 5.02
CA ILE A 99 5.63 -11.92 6.08
C ILE A 99 5.87 -12.53 7.46
N VAL A 100 5.54 -13.81 7.64
CA VAL A 100 5.71 -14.52 8.92
C VAL A 100 7.18 -14.60 9.32
N ASP A 101 8.07 -14.90 8.38
CA ASP A 101 9.51 -14.98 8.67
C ASP A 101 10.10 -13.62 9.05
N CYS A 102 9.69 -12.53 8.38
CA CYS A 102 10.04 -11.17 8.77
C CYS A 102 9.53 -10.85 10.19
N ALA A 103 8.26 -11.13 10.48
CA ALA A 103 7.64 -10.87 11.76
C ALA A 103 8.33 -11.61 12.93
N ARG A 104 8.73 -12.87 12.74
CA ARG A 104 9.49 -13.64 13.74
C ARG A 104 10.81 -12.96 14.09
N ARG A 105 11.53 -12.40 13.09
CA ARG A 105 12.78 -11.68 13.32
C ARG A 105 12.53 -10.36 14.03
N MET A 106 11.48 -9.62 13.66
CA MET A 106 11.08 -8.39 14.31
C MET A 106 10.73 -8.63 15.79
N ALA A 107 9.92 -9.63 16.09
CA ALA A 107 9.59 -10.01 17.47
C ALA A 107 10.82 -10.40 18.29
N ALA A 108 11.82 -11.06 17.69
CA ALA A 108 13.04 -11.50 18.38
C ALA A 108 13.93 -10.34 18.86
N TRP A 109 13.83 -9.14 18.28
CA TRP A 109 14.58 -7.96 18.73
C TRP A 109 13.71 -6.90 19.41
N GLY A 110 12.48 -7.23 19.81
CA GLY A 110 11.68 -6.42 20.73
C GLY A 110 10.44 -5.75 20.15
N VAL A 111 10.07 -6.03 18.88
CA VAL A 111 8.79 -5.54 18.30
C VAL A 111 7.62 -6.27 18.96
N THR A 112 6.67 -5.50 19.47
CA THR A 112 5.43 -6.01 20.07
C THR A 112 4.19 -5.70 19.22
N ARG A 113 4.30 -4.80 18.24
CA ARG A 113 3.22 -4.40 17.32
C ARG A 113 3.71 -4.43 15.87
N LEU A 114 2.99 -5.15 15.02
CA LEU A 114 3.23 -5.22 13.58
C LEU A 114 2.03 -4.69 12.81
N VAL A 115 2.26 -3.67 11.98
CA VAL A 115 1.26 -3.13 11.07
C VAL A 115 1.55 -3.67 9.67
N LEU A 116 0.62 -4.45 9.10
CA LEU A 116 0.68 -4.92 7.71
C LEU A 116 -0.05 -3.92 6.83
N LEU A 117 0.69 -3.11 6.09
CA LEU A 117 0.14 -2.00 5.30
C LEU A 117 0.31 -2.28 3.80
N SER A 118 -0.76 -2.69 3.12
CA SER A 118 -0.73 -2.95 1.68
C SER A 118 -1.36 -1.81 0.89
N ALA A 119 -0.74 -1.46 -0.24
CA ALA A 119 -1.32 -0.59 -1.25
C ALA A 119 -1.89 -1.37 -2.46
N HIS A 120 -1.87 -2.71 -2.41
CA HIS A 120 -2.35 -3.60 -3.45
C HIS A 120 -3.43 -4.56 -2.92
N GLY A 121 -4.59 -4.56 -3.57
CA GLY A 121 -5.74 -5.37 -3.15
C GLY A 121 -5.54 -6.88 -3.29
N GLY A 122 -4.78 -7.31 -4.30
CA GLY A 122 -4.47 -8.73 -4.55
C GLY A 122 -3.72 -9.43 -3.41
N ASN A 123 -3.05 -8.68 -2.53
CA ASN A 123 -2.37 -9.21 -1.35
C ASN A 123 -3.33 -9.73 -0.25
N GLY A 124 -4.64 -9.49 -0.37
CA GLY A 124 -5.61 -9.75 0.69
C GLY A 124 -5.59 -11.18 1.23
N GLN A 125 -5.56 -12.19 0.37
CA GLN A 125 -5.50 -13.59 0.78
C GLN A 125 -4.20 -13.92 1.53
N ALA A 126 -3.05 -13.45 1.04
CA ALA A 126 -1.76 -13.66 1.70
C ALA A 126 -1.70 -13.01 3.08
N LEU A 127 -2.25 -11.79 3.19
CA LEU A 127 -2.35 -11.06 4.47
C LEU A 127 -3.22 -11.81 5.48
N ALA A 128 -4.39 -12.32 5.07
CA ALA A 128 -5.25 -13.12 5.93
C ALA A 128 -4.55 -14.39 6.44
N LEU A 129 -3.86 -15.12 5.56
CA LEU A 129 -3.07 -16.31 5.92
C LEU A 129 -1.91 -15.95 6.87
N ALA A 130 -1.22 -14.84 6.62
CA ALA A 130 -0.13 -14.39 7.49
C ALA A 130 -0.64 -14.04 8.89
N VAL A 131 -1.74 -13.27 8.99
CA VAL A 131 -2.34 -12.91 10.29
C VAL A 131 -2.77 -14.14 11.07
N GLU A 132 -3.42 -15.13 10.43
CA GLU A 132 -3.82 -16.39 11.08
C GLU A 132 -2.60 -17.12 11.65
N ARG A 133 -1.53 -17.26 10.85
CA ARG A 133 -0.29 -17.92 11.29
C ARG A 133 0.39 -17.17 12.42
N LEU A 134 0.51 -15.84 12.31
CA LEU A 134 1.16 -15.00 13.32
C LEU A 134 0.42 -15.06 14.67
N ARG A 135 -0.91 -15.03 14.69
CA ARG A 135 -1.69 -15.18 15.92
C ARG A 135 -1.44 -16.50 16.64
N ARG A 136 -1.20 -17.58 15.89
CA ARG A 136 -0.92 -18.91 16.44
C ARG A 136 0.54 -19.04 16.88
N GLU A 137 1.49 -18.51 16.11
CA GLU A 137 2.92 -18.76 16.30
C GLU A 137 3.60 -17.70 17.19
N LEU A 138 3.06 -16.48 17.22
CA LEU A 138 3.57 -15.33 17.97
C LEU A 138 2.42 -14.64 18.72
N PRO A 139 1.82 -15.28 19.73
CA PRO A 139 0.63 -14.76 20.42
C PRO A 139 0.86 -13.42 21.12
N ASP A 140 2.10 -13.10 21.47
CA ASP A 140 2.48 -11.84 22.12
C ASP A 140 2.68 -10.68 21.11
N LEU A 141 2.78 -10.96 19.81
CA LEU A 141 2.87 -9.97 18.76
C LEU A 141 1.47 -9.50 18.36
N ARG A 142 1.16 -8.25 18.61
CA ARG A 142 -0.08 -7.62 18.15
C ARG A 142 0.03 -7.32 16.66
N VAL A 143 -0.73 -8.03 15.83
CA VAL A 143 -0.75 -7.80 14.39
C VAL A 143 -2.00 -7.02 14.02
N TRP A 144 -1.78 -5.86 13.40
CA TRP A 144 -2.84 -5.03 12.85
C TRP A 144 -2.83 -5.07 11.32
N LEU A 145 -3.96 -5.45 10.76
CA LEU A 145 -4.25 -5.38 9.33
C LEU A 145 -5.40 -4.40 9.17
N PRO A 146 -5.16 -3.20 8.60
CA PRO A 146 -6.19 -2.19 8.43
C PRO A 146 -7.33 -2.70 7.58
N ALA A 147 -8.57 -2.41 7.98
CA ALA A 147 -9.77 -2.78 7.22
C ALA A 147 -9.73 -2.19 5.79
N GLN A 148 -9.19 -0.99 5.64
CA GLN A 148 -9.04 -0.29 4.35
C GLN A 148 -8.04 -0.95 3.39
N THR A 149 -7.18 -1.84 3.85
CA THR A 149 -6.30 -2.64 2.96
C THR A 149 -7.10 -3.51 2.00
N LEU A 150 -8.34 -3.85 2.37
CA LEU A 150 -9.21 -4.76 1.62
C LEU A 150 -10.52 -4.10 1.16
N ALA A 151 -10.70 -2.81 1.38
CA ALA A 151 -11.92 -2.06 1.09
C ALA A 151 -11.61 -0.75 0.34
N PRO A 152 -12.60 -0.12 -0.32
CA PRO A 152 -12.45 1.21 -0.89
C PRO A 152 -11.95 2.21 0.15
N ASP A 153 -11.11 3.13 -0.28
CA ASP A 153 -10.51 4.14 0.57
C ASP A 153 -11.44 5.34 0.76
N ASP A 154 -12.33 5.24 1.74
CA ASP A 154 -13.32 6.29 2.03
C ASP A 154 -12.70 7.65 2.31
N ALA A 155 -11.51 7.69 2.94
CA ALA A 155 -10.84 8.94 3.27
C ALA A 155 -10.33 9.66 2.00
N ALA A 156 -9.74 8.93 1.06
CA ALA A 156 -9.32 9.50 -0.21
C ALA A 156 -10.53 9.85 -1.10
N LEU A 157 -11.57 9.01 -1.12
CA LEU A 157 -12.80 9.28 -1.87
C LEU A 157 -13.52 10.54 -1.37
N ALA A 158 -13.50 10.82 -0.07
CA ALA A 158 -14.04 12.07 0.47
C ALA A 158 -13.30 13.30 -0.09
N VAL A 159 -11.97 13.25 -0.13
CA VAL A 159 -11.15 14.32 -0.74
C VAL A 159 -11.39 14.43 -2.25
N ALA A 160 -11.59 13.30 -2.95
CA ALA A 160 -11.92 13.28 -4.38
C ALA A 160 -13.27 13.96 -4.65
N ALA A 161 -14.28 13.65 -3.84
CA ALA A 161 -15.62 14.22 -3.95
C ALA A 161 -15.63 15.76 -3.78
N GLU A 162 -14.79 16.32 -2.89
CA GLU A 162 -14.62 17.77 -2.76
C GLU A 162 -14.14 18.45 -4.07
N ALA A 163 -13.38 17.70 -4.88
CA ALA A 163 -12.89 18.17 -6.18
C ALA A 163 -13.81 17.79 -7.36
N GLY A 164 -14.97 17.21 -7.07
CA GLY A 164 -15.92 16.72 -8.07
C GLY A 164 -15.39 15.56 -8.91
N ILE A 165 -14.51 14.73 -8.33
CA ILE A 165 -14.05 13.47 -8.93
C ILE A 165 -15.02 12.37 -8.51
N ALA A 166 -15.65 11.73 -9.49
CA ALA A 166 -16.54 10.61 -9.24
C ALA A 166 -15.76 9.35 -8.83
N PRO A 167 -16.36 8.43 -8.04
CA PRO A 167 -15.69 7.16 -7.67
C PRO A 167 -15.22 6.35 -8.89
N GLU A 168 -15.95 6.40 -9.99
CA GLU A 168 -15.61 5.72 -11.25
C GLU A 168 -14.42 6.37 -11.98
N GLU A 169 -14.15 7.66 -11.75
CA GLU A 169 -12.95 8.36 -12.24
C GLU A 169 -11.76 8.08 -11.32
N PHE A 170 -11.98 8.23 -9.99
CA PHE A 170 -10.97 7.90 -8.98
C PHE A 170 -10.40 6.51 -9.24
N GLY A 171 -11.28 5.55 -9.49
CA GLY A 171 -10.94 4.23 -9.95
C GLY A 171 -10.40 3.31 -8.86
N LEU A 172 -10.23 2.05 -9.23
CA LEU A 172 -9.64 1.01 -8.37
C LEU A 172 -8.22 0.62 -8.80
N HIS A 173 -7.80 1.00 -10.02
CA HIS A 173 -6.49 0.68 -10.55
C HIS A 173 -6.09 1.65 -11.65
N ALA A 174 -4.94 2.29 -11.52
CA ALA A 174 -4.38 3.27 -12.45
C ALA A 174 -5.34 4.42 -12.83
N GLY A 175 -6.34 4.72 -12.00
CA GLY A 175 -7.29 5.80 -12.18
C GLY A 175 -6.76 7.14 -11.69
N GLU A 176 -7.70 8.09 -11.46
CA GLU A 176 -7.35 9.44 -11.00
C GLU A 176 -6.60 9.41 -9.66
N GLY A 177 -7.04 8.55 -8.70
CA GLY A 177 -6.46 8.46 -7.37
C GLY A 177 -4.98 8.12 -7.40
N GLU A 178 -4.64 6.96 -7.95
CA GLU A 178 -3.25 6.48 -8.01
C GLU A 178 -2.37 7.37 -8.89
N THR A 179 -2.91 7.86 -10.00
CA THR A 179 -2.17 8.78 -10.87
C THR A 179 -1.85 10.09 -10.16
N SER A 180 -2.79 10.64 -9.38
CA SER A 180 -2.55 11.83 -8.56
C SER A 180 -1.46 11.58 -7.51
N GLU A 181 -1.52 10.43 -6.80
CA GLU A 181 -0.51 10.05 -5.81
C GLU A 181 0.88 9.93 -6.45
N LEU A 182 0.99 9.26 -7.61
CA LEU A 182 2.28 9.12 -8.32
C LEU A 182 2.80 10.44 -8.89
N LEU A 183 1.94 11.33 -9.37
CA LEU A 183 2.33 12.69 -9.78
C LEU A 183 2.94 13.49 -8.62
N TRP A 184 2.50 13.27 -7.40
CA TRP A 184 3.11 13.86 -6.21
C TRP A 184 4.42 13.18 -5.82
N LEU A 185 4.42 11.84 -5.77
CA LEU A 185 5.55 11.07 -5.25
C LEU A 185 6.74 11.01 -6.22
N ARG A 186 6.45 10.73 -7.48
CA ARG A 186 7.45 10.47 -8.52
C ARG A 186 6.97 10.95 -9.89
N PRO A 187 6.80 12.27 -10.09
CA PRO A 187 6.36 12.82 -11.37
C PRO A 187 7.27 12.42 -12.53
N ASP A 188 8.56 12.17 -12.27
CA ASP A 188 9.54 11.67 -13.22
C ASP A 188 9.24 10.27 -13.79
N LEU A 189 8.43 9.47 -13.09
CA LEU A 189 8.01 8.13 -13.51
C LEU A 189 6.64 8.09 -14.18
N VAL A 190 5.88 9.18 -14.19
CA VAL A 190 4.55 9.24 -14.82
C VAL A 190 4.67 9.68 -16.28
N ARG A 191 4.05 8.91 -17.19
CA ARG A 191 3.95 9.24 -18.63
C ARG A 191 2.60 9.85 -18.89
N ALA A 192 2.43 11.11 -18.47
CA ALA A 192 1.12 11.77 -18.49
C ALA A 192 0.48 11.82 -19.88
N GLU A 193 1.28 11.87 -20.93
CA GLU A 193 0.84 11.85 -22.34
C GLU A 193 0.25 10.52 -22.78
N ALA A 194 0.56 9.43 -22.06
CA ALA A 194 0.02 8.10 -22.31
C ALA A 194 -1.18 7.76 -21.39
N ALA A 195 -1.61 8.71 -20.57
CA ALA A 195 -2.73 8.50 -19.67
C ALA A 195 -4.05 8.40 -20.44
N GLU A 196 -4.73 7.26 -20.34
CA GLU A 196 -5.98 6.96 -21.02
C GLU A 196 -7.00 6.38 -20.03
N ALA A 197 -8.28 6.80 -20.16
CA ALA A 197 -9.37 6.19 -19.41
C ALA A 197 -9.54 4.71 -19.79
N GLY A 198 -9.81 3.89 -18.79
CA GLY A 198 -10.15 2.49 -18.98
C GLY A 198 -11.61 2.21 -18.63
N TYR A 199 -11.84 1.07 -17.95
CA TYR A 199 -13.19 0.71 -17.50
C TYR A 199 -13.64 1.64 -16.36
N ARG A 200 -14.84 2.23 -16.51
CA ARG A 200 -15.47 3.14 -15.53
C ARG A 200 -16.87 2.67 -15.09
N GLY A 201 -17.21 1.43 -15.33
CA GLY A 201 -18.47 0.86 -14.87
C GLY A 201 -18.40 0.36 -13.42
N ALA A 202 -19.55 -0.06 -12.89
CA ALA A 202 -19.61 -0.63 -11.55
C ALA A 202 -18.80 -1.94 -11.48
N MET A 203 -17.90 -2.07 -10.50
CA MET A 203 -17.06 -3.27 -10.33
C MET A 203 -17.89 -4.55 -10.15
N ALA A 204 -19.04 -4.45 -9.49
CA ALA A 204 -19.94 -5.60 -9.31
C ALA A 204 -20.34 -6.28 -10.63
N THR A 205 -20.29 -5.56 -11.76
CA THR A 205 -20.63 -6.12 -13.08
C THR A 205 -19.49 -6.88 -13.75
N VAL A 206 -18.25 -6.69 -13.31
CA VAL A 206 -17.06 -7.29 -13.94
C VAL A 206 -16.22 -8.15 -13.00
N VAL A 207 -16.55 -8.20 -11.70
CA VAL A 207 -15.78 -8.92 -10.70
C VAL A 207 -15.60 -10.41 -11.05
N ASP A 208 -16.62 -11.07 -11.54
CA ASP A 208 -16.56 -12.47 -11.98
C ASP A 208 -15.65 -12.66 -13.20
N THR A 209 -15.68 -11.73 -14.15
CA THR A 209 -14.78 -11.72 -15.31
C THR A 209 -13.33 -11.48 -14.85
N LEU A 210 -13.12 -10.51 -13.96
CA LEU A 210 -11.80 -10.22 -13.39
C LEU A 210 -11.22 -11.44 -12.69
N GLN A 211 -11.99 -12.11 -11.85
CA GLN A 211 -11.53 -13.27 -11.09
C GLN A 211 -11.22 -14.49 -11.97
N ARG A 212 -11.98 -14.69 -13.04
CA ARG A 212 -11.82 -15.88 -13.89
C ARG A 212 -10.90 -15.68 -15.08
N LEU A 213 -10.87 -14.48 -15.66
CA LEU A 213 -10.19 -14.21 -16.93
C LEU A 213 -9.10 -13.15 -16.81
N GLY A 214 -8.95 -12.55 -15.62
CA GLY A 214 -7.98 -11.51 -15.36
C GLY A 214 -8.40 -10.12 -15.84
N LEU A 215 -7.61 -9.13 -15.47
CA LEU A 215 -7.87 -7.71 -15.72
C LEU A 215 -7.92 -7.37 -17.21
N LYS A 216 -7.09 -8.02 -18.01
CA LYS A 216 -7.01 -7.77 -19.46
C LYS A 216 -8.32 -8.06 -20.21
N ALA A 217 -9.14 -8.96 -19.69
CA ALA A 217 -10.46 -9.26 -20.24
C ALA A 217 -11.51 -8.17 -19.91
N VAL A 218 -11.28 -7.39 -18.85
CA VAL A 218 -12.15 -6.28 -18.41
C VAL A 218 -11.74 -4.98 -19.09
N THR A 219 -10.43 -4.72 -19.14
CA THR A 219 -9.87 -3.48 -19.69
C THR A 219 -8.56 -3.76 -20.44
N PRO A 220 -8.56 -3.56 -21.77
CA PRO A 220 -7.37 -3.87 -22.59
C PRO A 220 -6.13 -3.03 -22.27
N ASN A 221 -6.33 -1.77 -21.80
CA ASN A 221 -5.24 -0.87 -21.41
C ASN A 221 -4.84 -1.01 -19.93
N GLY A 222 -5.51 -1.87 -19.17
CA GLY A 222 -5.19 -2.14 -17.77
C GLY A 222 -5.69 -1.10 -16.77
N VAL A 223 -6.49 -0.11 -17.16
CA VAL A 223 -6.98 0.96 -16.27
C VAL A 223 -8.41 0.65 -15.80
N LEU A 224 -8.66 0.74 -14.49
CA LEU A 224 -10.00 0.73 -13.89
C LEU A 224 -10.26 2.12 -13.29
N GLY A 225 -10.63 3.09 -14.12
CA GLY A 225 -10.81 4.48 -13.76
C GLY A 225 -10.54 5.43 -14.91
N ASP A 226 -10.29 6.72 -14.57
CA ASP A 226 -9.95 7.75 -15.55
C ASP A 226 -8.88 8.70 -15.01
N PRO A 227 -7.61 8.58 -15.44
CA PRO A 227 -6.50 9.38 -14.95
C PRO A 227 -6.47 10.81 -15.50
N SER A 228 -7.34 11.19 -16.45
CA SER A 228 -7.24 12.44 -17.21
C SER A 228 -7.27 13.71 -16.36
N ARG A 229 -7.93 13.66 -15.21
CA ARG A 229 -8.05 14.77 -14.27
C ARG A 229 -7.05 14.71 -13.11
N ALA A 230 -6.11 13.77 -13.10
CA ALA A 230 -5.15 13.61 -12.02
C ALA A 230 -4.30 14.87 -11.75
N ARG A 231 -3.99 15.14 -10.48
CA ARG A 231 -3.22 16.32 -10.05
C ARG A 231 -2.37 15.98 -8.82
N ALA A 232 -1.08 16.33 -8.85
CA ALA A 232 -0.14 16.10 -7.76
C ALA A 232 -0.64 16.62 -6.41
N ALA A 233 -1.19 17.84 -6.38
CA ALA A 233 -1.72 18.43 -5.14
C ALA A 233 -2.88 17.66 -4.51
N ARG A 234 -3.67 16.92 -5.30
CA ARG A 234 -4.68 16.01 -4.77
C ARG A 234 -4.05 14.73 -4.26
N GLY A 235 -3.05 14.19 -4.96
CA GLY A 235 -2.33 13.00 -4.52
C GLY A 235 -1.70 13.15 -3.14
N GLU A 236 -1.13 14.32 -2.83
CA GLU A 236 -0.67 14.64 -1.48
C GLU A 236 -1.81 14.55 -0.45
N ARG A 237 -2.94 15.19 -0.75
CA ARG A 237 -4.11 15.18 0.13
C ARG A 237 -4.71 13.78 0.31
N TYR A 238 -4.70 12.95 -0.73
CA TYR A 238 -5.14 11.56 -0.64
C TYR A 238 -4.28 10.77 0.35
N LEU A 239 -2.96 10.82 0.18
CA LEU A 239 -2.02 10.13 1.07
C LEU A 239 -2.13 10.62 2.52
N ASP A 240 -2.33 11.92 2.74
CA ASP A 240 -2.49 12.48 4.09
C ASP A 240 -3.81 12.10 4.74
N ALA A 241 -4.92 12.11 3.98
CA ALA A 241 -6.23 11.67 4.47
C ALA A 241 -6.21 10.19 4.86
N ARG A 242 -5.62 9.33 4.02
CA ARG A 242 -5.42 7.90 4.30
C ARG A 242 -4.61 7.68 5.56
N ALA A 243 -3.43 8.33 5.66
CA ALA A 243 -2.57 8.19 6.83
C ALA A 243 -3.26 8.66 8.12
N GLY A 244 -4.06 9.74 8.05
CA GLY A 244 -4.85 10.23 9.17
C GLY A 244 -5.94 9.26 9.62
N ALA A 245 -6.66 8.66 8.68
CA ALA A 245 -7.68 7.65 8.95
C ALA A 245 -7.09 6.39 9.59
N LEU A 246 -5.98 5.89 9.04
CA LEU A 246 -5.24 4.74 9.55
C LEU A 246 -4.70 4.98 10.96
N ALA A 247 -4.12 6.16 11.22
CA ALA A 247 -3.63 6.51 12.56
C ALA A 247 -4.76 6.56 13.57
N LYS A 248 -5.91 7.13 13.20
CA LYS A 248 -7.10 7.18 14.06
C LYS A 248 -7.62 5.78 14.39
N GLU A 249 -7.68 4.87 13.41
CA GLU A 249 -8.10 3.48 13.59
C GLU A 249 -7.15 2.73 14.52
N LEU A 250 -5.83 2.92 14.37
CA LEU A 250 -4.82 2.22 15.17
C LEU A 250 -4.74 2.73 16.63
N LEU A 251 -5.10 3.98 16.86
CA LEU A 251 -5.03 4.61 18.20
C LEU A 251 -6.36 4.52 18.98
N ALA A 252 -7.43 4.05 18.34
CA ALA A 252 -8.74 3.85 18.96
C ALA A 252 -8.79 2.56 19.79
#